data_a91303a891bc7b45f529684010b1e1e9
#
_entry.id   a91303a891bc7b45f529684010b1e1e9
#
_cell.length_a   1.000
_cell.length_b   1.000
_cell.length_c   1.000
_cell.angle_alpha   90.00
_cell.angle_beta   90.00
_cell.angle_gamma   90.00
#
_symmetry.space_group_name_H-M   'P 1'
#
loop_
_entity.id
_entity.type
_entity.pdbx_description
1 polymer ?
#
loop_
_entity_poly.entity_id
_entity_poly.type
_entity_poly.pdbx_seq_one_letter_code
_entity_poly.pdbx_strand_id
1 'polypeptide(L)'
;VIYVSNHTSWLDVPVLGTLLPSVFVAKGDIEKWPIMGLISQIGRTIFVSRQRSTTGRERDEMIRRMVEGDNLVLFPEGTSSDGSRVLPFMSAFFAIAKLPRLKDENGKNALPITYDSGMTPLIQPVSLVYDQLEGLPIGRFRRPVFSWYGDMDLGPHVWALLQWKRSRATVVLHDPPDPALFPSRKALAQATGEAVAHGAAELRQ
;
A
#
# COMPACT_ATOMS: atom_id res chain seq x y z
N VAL A 1 3.98 -8.60 8.74
CA VAL A 1 4.69 -7.97 7.60
C VAL A 1 3.96 -6.71 7.18
N ILE A 2 4.71 -5.70 6.77
CA ILE A 2 4.19 -4.48 6.15
C ILE A 2 4.63 -4.49 4.69
N TYR A 3 3.73 -4.80 3.79
CA TYR A 3 3.94 -4.68 2.36
C TYR A 3 3.80 -3.23 1.93
N VAL A 4 4.78 -2.72 1.21
CA VAL A 4 4.87 -1.31 0.80
C VAL A 4 4.93 -1.27 -0.72
N SER A 5 3.86 -0.84 -1.38
CA SER A 5 3.70 -0.92 -2.83
C SER A 5 3.49 0.44 -3.48
N ASN A 6 3.83 0.53 -4.77
CA ASN A 6 3.35 1.60 -5.64
C ASN A 6 1.85 1.49 -5.87
N HIS A 7 1.22 2.60 -6.29
CA HIS A 7 -0.23 2.70 -6.46
C HIS A 7 -0.61 3.40 -7.77
N THR A 8 -1.35 2.69 -8.59
CA THR A 8 -1.81 3.21 -9.90
C THR A 8 -3.32 3.17 -10.06
N SER A 9 -4.00 2.26 -9.34
CA SER A 9 -5.42 2.02 -9.58
C SER A 9 -6.11 1.39 -8.37
N TRP A 10 -7.43 1.50 -8.31
CA TRP A 10 -8.26 0.70 -7.40
C TRP A 10 -8.04 -0.81 -7.63
N LEU A 11 -7.63 -1.20 -8.84
CA LEU A 11 -7.37 -2.58 -9.23
C LEU A 11 -6.16 -3.19 -8.48
N ASP A 12 -5.26 -2.37 -7.94
CA ASP A 12 -4.12 -2.83 -7.15
C ASP A 12 -4.57 -3.59 -5.90
N VAL A 13 -5.71 -3.20 -5.31
CA VAL A 13 -6.26 -3.82 -4.10
C VAL A 13 -6.66 -5.28 -4.34
N PRO A 14 -7.54 -5.62 -5.30
CA PRO A 14 -7.88 -7.01 -5.55
C PRO A 14 -6.69 -7.82 -6.08
N VAL A 15 -5.78 -7.25 -6.89
CA VAL A 15 -4.59 -7.95 -7.38
C VAL A 15 -3.69 -8.35 -6.22
N LEU A 16 -3.30 -7.42 -5.36
CA LEU A 16 -2.47 -7.73 -4.19
C LEU A 16 -3.21 -8.60 -3.17
N GLY A 17 -4.51 -8.40 -2.99
CA GLY A 17 -5.33 -9.18 -2.07
C GLY A 17 -5.47 -10.66 -2.44
N THR A 18 -5.32 -11.02 -3.72
CA THR A 18 -5.28 -12.43 -4.15
C THR A 18 -3.94 -13.10 -3.87
N LEU A 19 -2.87 -12.32 -3.78
CA LEU A 19 -1.50 -12.82 -3.64
C LEU A 19 -0.99 -12.76 -2.20
N LEU A 20 -1.44 -11.73 -1.45
CA LEU A 20 -0.91 -11.41 -0.13
C LEU A 20 -2.01 -11.55 0.93
N PRO A 21 -1.86 -12.42 1.95
CA PRO A 21 -2.79 -12.51 3.06
C PRO A 21 -2.65 -11.29 3.96
N SER A 22 -3.36 -10.20 3.63
CA SER A 22 -3.12 -8.90 4.24
C SER A 22 -4.38 -8.04 4.34
N VAL A 23 -4.29 -7.02 5.18
CA VAL A 23 -5.28 -5.96 5.37
C VAL A 23 -4.80 -4.71 4.66
N PHE A 24 -5.67 -4.05 3.90
CA PHE A 24 -5.33 -2.82 3.19
C PHE A 24 -5.58 -1.59 4.05
N VAL A 25 -4.72 -0.59 3.91
CA VAL A 25 -4.92 0.71 4.54
C VAL A 25 -5.36 1.71 3.47
N ALA A 26 -6.61 2.16 3.55
CA ALA A 26 -7.24 3.04 2.58
C ALA A 26 -7.78 4.34 3.22
N LYS A 27 -8.00 5.38 2.41
CA LYS A 27 -8.61 6.64 2.88
C LYS A 27 -10.09 6.44 3.19
N GLY A 28 -10.57 7.00 4.31
CA GLY A 28 -11.97 6.86 4.77
C GLY A 28 -13.04 7.38 3.80
N ASP A 29 -12.70 8.34 2.93
CA ASP A 29 -13.63 8.87 1.94
C ASP A 29 -14.11 7.82 0.93
N ILE A 30 -13.33 6.74 0.75
CA ILE A 30 -13.60 5.65 -0.20
C ILE A 30 -14.66 4.67 0.33
N GLU A 31 -14.88 4.61 1.65
CA GLU A 31 -15.86 3.73 2.30
C GLU A 31 -17.29 3.89 1.74
N LYS A 32 -17.64 5.12 1.34
CA LYS A 32 -18.99 5.47 0.87
C LYS A 32 -19.26 5.09 -0.59
N TRP A 33 -18.27 4.59 -1.32
CA TRP A 33 -18.44 4.24 -2.71
C TRP A 33 -18.94 2.80 -2.86
N PRO A 34 -20.02 2.52 -3.61
CA PRO A 34 -20.69 1.21 -3.62
C PRO A 34 -19.76 0.03 -3.93
N ILE A 35 -18.90 0.18 -4.93
CA ILE A 35 -17.96 -0.87 -5.35
C ILE A 35 -16.79 -0.96 -4.38
N MET A 36 -16.28 0.18 -3.92
CA MET A 36 -15.14 0.23 -2.99
C MET A 36 -15.53 -0.24 -1.60
N GLY A 37 -16.77 0.00 -1.16
CA GLY A 37 -17.30 -0.56 0.08
C GLY A 37 -17.31 -2.09 0.06
N LEU A 38 -17.69 -2.71 -1.07
CA LEU A 38 -17.64 -4.17 -1.22
C LEU A 38 -16.19 -4.70 -1.22
N ILE A 39 -15.30 -4.08 -2.00
CA ILE A 39 -13.87 -4.45 -2.05
C ILE A 39 -13.22 -4.31 -0.67
N SER A 40 -13.57 -3.26 0.08
CA SER A 40 -13.03 -3.00 1.41
C SER A 40 -13.52 -4.00 2.46
N GLN A 41 -14.76 -4.47 2.36
CA GLN A 41 -15.30 -5.53 3.23
C GLN A 41 -14.59 -6.87 2.97
N ILE A 42 -14.37 -7.22 1.71
CA ILE A 42 -13.64 -8.44 1.32
C ILE A 42 -12.17 -8.35 1.76
N GLY A 43 -11.53 -7.19 1.61
CA GLY A 43 -10.12 -6.96 1.94
C GLY A 43 -9.85 -6.62 3.41
N ARG A 44 -10.84 -6.66 4.32
CA ARG A 44 -10.68 -6.26 5.75
C ARG A 44 -9.97 -4.90 5.89
N THR A 45 -10.34 -3.92 5.04
CA THR A 45 -9.63 -2.65 4.90
C THR A 45 -9.71 -1.79 6.15
N ILE A 46 -8.59 -1.21 6.57
CA ILE A 46 -8.53 -0.16 7.60
C ILE A 46 -8.71 1.19 6.90
N PHE A 47 -9.70 1.97 7.34
CA PHE A 47 -9.91 3.31 6.81
C PHE A 47 -9.18 4.36 7.65
N VAL A 48 -8.37 5.18 6.98
CA VAL A 48 -7.62 6.28 7.59
C VAL A 48 -8.17 7.63 7.12
N SER A 49 -8.38 8.56 8.06
CA SER A 49 -8.91 9.90 7.79
C SER A 49 -7.81 10.87 7.32
N ARG A 50 -8.18 11.91 6.57
CA ARG A 50 -7.26 12.99 6.18
C ARG A 50 -6.96 14.01 7.29
N GLN A 51 -7.70 13.97 8.40
CA GLN A 51 -7.56 14.97 9.46
C GLN A 51 -6.30 14.71 10.29
N ARG A 52 -5.44 15.71 10.42
CA ARG A 52 -4.20 15.64 11.21
C ARG A 52 -4.39 15.19 12.66
N SER A 53 -5.58 15.44 13.22
CA SER A 53 -5.95 15.05 14.60
C SER A 53 -6.17 13.55 14.78
N THR A 54 -6.39 12.79 13.68
CA THR A 54 -6.66 11.35 13.72
C THR A 54 -5.44 10.49 13.45
N THR A 55 -4.32 11.06 13.00
CA THR A 55 -3.10 10.34 12.63
C THR A 55 -2.56 9.41 13.74
N GLY A 56 -2.76 9.78 15.00
CA GLY A 56 -2.39 8.92 16.14
C GLY A 56 -3.27 7.68 16.25
N ARG A 57 -4.58 7.82 16.13
CA ARG A 57 -5.55 6.72 16.21
C ARG A 57 -5.37 5.72 15.07
N GLU A 58 -5.12 6.22 13.88
CA GLU A 58 -4.89 5.40 12.68
C GLU A 58 -3.64 4.56 12.80
N ARG A 59 -2.55 5.18 13.29
CA ARG A 59 -1.32 4.46 13.59
C ARG A 59 -1.56 3.37 14.65
N ASP A 60 -2.28 3.70 15.71
CA ASP A 60 -2.57 2.77 16.80
C ASP A 60 -3.45 1.61 16.32
N GLU A 61 -4.39 1.86 15.40
CA GLU A 61 -5.19 0.81 14.76
C GLU A 61 -4.32 -0.11 13.88
N MET A 62 -3.43 0.45 13.07
CA MET A 62 -2.48 -0.35 12.27
C MET A 62 -1.60 -1.23 13.18
N ILE A 63 -1.11 -0.67 14.28
CA ILE A 63 -0.31 -1.42 15.27
C ILE A 63 -1.15 -2.53 15.89
N ARG A 64 -2.38 -2.23 16.30
CA ARG A 64 -3.30 -3.23 16.87
C ARG A 64 -3.50 -4.41 15.92
N ARG A 65 -3.77 -4.16 14.65
CA ARG A 65 -3.94 -5.20 13.64
C ARG A 65 -2.69 -6.04 13.44
N MET A 66 -1.51 -5.40 13.47
CA MET A 66 -0.24 -6.13 13.38
C MET A 66 0.01 -7.01 14.60
N VAL A 67 -0.36 -6.54 15.80
CA VAL A 67 -0.30 -7.33 17.04
C VAL A 67 -1.26 -8.52 17.00
N GLU A 68 -2.43 -8.36 16.38
CA GLU A 68 -3.39 -9.44 16.13
C GLU A 68 -2.93 -10.46 15.07
N GLY A 69 -1.76 -10.23 14.44
CA GLY A 69 -1.17 -11.12 13.45
C GLY A 69 -1.48 -10.76 12.00
N ASP A 70 -2.20 -9.68 11.76
CA ASP A 70 -2.48 -9.21 10.38
C ASP A 70 -1.21 -8.65 9.73
N ASN A 71 -1.06 -8.93 8.43
CA ASN A 71 -0.10 -8.21 7.58
C ASN A 71 -0.80 -6.99 6.99
N LEU A 72 -0.06 -5.92 6.74
CA LEU A 72 -0.61 -4.68 6.18
C LEU A 72 -0.11 -4.44 4.76
N VAL A 73 -0.95 -3.92 3.88
CA VAL A 73 -0.54 -3.33 2.60
C VAL A 73 -0.71 -1.81 2.68
N LEU A 74 0.37 -1.10 2.39
CA LEU A 74 0.43 0.35 2.37
C LEU A 74 0.80 0.85 0.97
N PHE A 75 0.17 1.96 0.58
CA PHE A 75 0.51 2.73 -0.62
C PHE A 75 1.06 4.10 -0.21
N PRO A 76 2.37 4.20 0.11
CA PRO A 76 2.93 5.43 0.68
C PRO A 76 3.00 6.62 -0.27
N GLU A 77 2.69 6.45 -1.56
CA GLU A 77 2.47 7.55 -2.49
C GLU A 77 1.31 8.45 -2.02
N GLY A 78 0.38 7.91 -1.21
CA GLY A 78 -0.77 8.63 -0.66
C GLY A 78 -1.83 9.01 -1.70
N THR A 79 -1.61 8.67 -2.95
CA THR A 79 -2.52 8.82 -4.09
C THR A 79 -2.16 7.81 -5.16
N SER A 80 -3.08 7.50 -6.05
CA SER A 80 -2.79 6.76 -7.27
C SER A 80 -2.16 7.67 -8.33
N SER A 81 -1.33 7.08 -9.20
CA SER A 81 -0.61 7.75 -10.28
C SER A 81 -1.06 7.25 -11.67
N ASP A 82 -0.59 7.89 -12.72
CA ASP A 82 -0.82 7.49 -14.11
C ASP A 82 -0.06 6.21 -14.52
N GLY A 83 0.65 5.59 -13.59
CA GLY A 83 1.43 4.37 -13.84
C GLY A 83 2.72 4.59 -14.63
N SER A 84 3.06 5.80 -15.03
CA SER A 84 4.29 6.11 -15.76
C SER A 84 5.53 6.05 -14.88
N ARG A 85 5.38 6.39 -13.61
CA ARG A 85 6.44 6.38 -12.59
C ARG A 85 5.86 6.09 -11.21
N VAL A 86 6.70 5.67 -10.30
CA VAL A 86 6.38 5.60 -8.86
C VAL A 86 6.60 6.99 -8.26
N LEU A 87 5.62 7.48 -7.50
CA LEU A 87 5.73 8.77 -6.81
C LEU A 87 6.57 8.62 -5.52
N PRO A 88 7.15 9.72 -5.01
CA PRO A 88 7.90 9.67 -3.78
C PRO A 88 7.09 9.15 -2.60
N PHE A 89 7.67 8.24 -1.82
CA PHE A 89 7.02 7.68 -0.65
C PHE A 89 7.00 8.66 0.53
N MET A 90 5.82 8.86 1.10
CA MET A 90 5.64 9.70 2.28
C MET A 90 6.13 9.00 3.53
N SER A 91 7.10 9.60 4.22
CA SER A 91 7.70 9.05 5.44
C SER A 91 6.73 8.87 6.62
N ALA A 92 5.55 9.48 6.56
CA ALA A 92 4.53 9.34 7.59
C ALA A 92 4.03 7.88 7.71
N PHE A 93 3.93 7.15 6.59
CA PHE A 93 3.53 5.74 6.59
C PHE A 93 4.56 4.83 7.26
N PHE A 94 5.81 5.25 7.34
CA PHE A 94 6.89 4.52 7.99
C PHE A 94 6.99 4.78 9.51
N ALA A 95 6.05 5.53 10.08
CA ALA A 95 5.99 5.74 11.53
C ALA A 95 5.71 4.44 12.31
N ILE A 96 5.12 3.44 11.64
CA ILE A 96 4.86 2.11 12.20
C ILE A 96 6.05 1.15 12.06
N ALA A 97 7.07 1.50 11.29
CA ALA A 97 8.27 0.66 11.10
C ALA A 97 9.08 0.44 12.38
N LYS A 98 9.00 1.41 13.29
CA LYS A 98 9.49 1.27 14.67
C LYS A 98 8.27 1.29 15.57
N LEU A 99 7.85 0.13 16.07
CA LEU A 99 6.70 0.04 16.96
C LEU A 99 6.86 1.02 18.12
N PRO A 100 5.96 2.01 18.24
CA PRO A 100 6.00 2.88 19.40
C PRO A 100 5.60 2.06 20.63
N ARG A 101 6.19 2.41 21.76
CA ARG A 101 5.68 1.94 23.04
C ARG A 101 4.25 2.47 23.17
N LEU A 102 3.26 1.59 23.16
CA LEU A 102 1.89 1.97 23.47
C LEU A 102 1.88 2.56 24.89
N LYS A 103 1.10 3.61 25.07
CA LYS A 103 0.87 4.18 26.41
C LYS A 103 -0.30 3.42 27.03
N ASP A 104 -0.16 3.01 28.28
CA ASP A 104 -1.27 2.49 29.09
C ASP A 104 -2.28 3.62 29.40
N GLU A 105 -3.37 3.25 30.07
CA GLU A 105 -4.43 4.18 30.50
C GLU A 105 -3.89 5.34 31.38
N ASN A 106 -2.71 5.15 32.00
CA ASN A 106 -2.04 6.13 32.86
C ASN A 106 -0.95 6.93 32.12
N GLY A 107 -0.86 6.80 30.78
CA GLY A 107 0.13 7.50 29.98
C GLY A 107 1.55 6.95 30.09
N LYS A 108 1.76 5.81 30.79
CA LYS A 108 3.04 5.10 30.85
C LYS A 108 3.20 4.21 29.63
N ASN A 109 4.46 4.01 29.20
CA ASN A 109 4.77 3.12 28.10
C ASN A 109 4.41 1.68 28.48
N ALA A 110 3.27 1.18 28.02
CA ALA A 110 2.92 -0.23 28.09
C ALA A 110 3.52 -0.95 26.87
N LEU A 111 4.17 -2.08 27.11
CA LEU A 111 4.53 -3.00 26.04
C LEU A 111 3.24 -3.73 25.61
N PRO A 112 2.95 -3.90 24.32
CA PRO A 112 1.92 -4.83 23.88
C PRO A 112 2.28 -6.22 24.43
N ILE A 113 1.33 -6.89 25.04
CA ILE A 113 1.48 -8.12 25.83
C ILE A 113 2.07 -9.30 25.02
N THR A 114 2.26 -9.19 23.71
CA THR A 114 2.61 -10.32 22.83
C THR A 114 3.67 -10.05 21.77
N TYR A 115 4.21 -8.84 21.66
CA TYR A 115 5.44 -8.65 20.88
C TYR A 115 6.63 -8.83 21.79
N ASP A 116 7.35 -9.90 21.58
CA ASP A 116 8.65 -10.14 22.20
C ASP A 116 9.51 -8.88 22.02
N SER A 117 9.99 -8.34 23.13
CA SER A 117 10.65 -7.02 23.19
C SER A 117 11.85 -6.99 22.23
N GLY A 118 11.65 -6.51 21.04
CA GLY A 118 12.69 -6.40 20.02
C GLY A 118 12.26 -6.68 18.57
N MET A 119 11.06 -7.18 18.31
CA MET A 119 10.64 -7.44 16.94
C MET A 119 10.27 -6.14 16.21
N THR A 120 11.08 -5.76 15.25
CA THR A 120 10.76 -4.73 14.27
C THR A 120 9.90 -5.34 13.17
N PRO A 121 8.80 -4.70 12.74
CA PRO A 121 8.00 -5.24 11.64
C PRO A 121 8.83 -5.33 10.36
N LEU A 122 8.70 -6.45 9.65
CA LEU A 122 9.33 -6.61 8.36
C LEU A 122 8.70 -5.65 7.35
N ILE A 123 9.49 -4.78 6.77
CA ILE A 123 9.08 -3.91 5.66
C ILE A 123 9.39 -4.63 4.37
N GLN A 124 8.37 -4.99 3.61
CA GLN A 124 8.50 -5.71 2.35
C GLN A 124 8.17 -4.79 1.18
N PRO A 125 9.16 -4.28 0.43
CA PRO A 125 8.90 -3.48 -0.76
C PRO A 125 8.29 -4.35 -1.87
N VAL A 126 7.29 -3.83 -2.56
CA VAL A 126 6.54 -4.54 -3.60
C VAL A 126 6.38 -3.64 -4.82
N SER A 127 6.79 -4.12 -5.99
CA SER A 127 6.47 -3.47 -7.26
C SER A 127 5.30 -4.17 -7.93
N LEU A 128 4.28 -3.40 -8.29
CA LEU A 128 3.13 -3.86 -9.05
C LEU A 128 3.08 -3.11 -10.38
N VAL A 129 3.06 -3.84 -11.50
CA VAL A 129 2.95 -3.27 -12.84
C VAL A 129 1.98 -4.09 -13.68
N TYR A 130 1.07 -3.40 -14.35
CA TYR A 130 0.26 -4.00 -15.41
C TYR A 130 1.08 -3.96 -16.70
N ASP A 131 1.58 -5.11 -17.12
CA ASP A 131 2.61 -5.21 -18.16
C ASP A 131 2.11 -5.83 -19.48
N GLN A 132 0.91 -6.46 -19.47
CA GLN A 132 0.29 -6.96 -20.71
C GLN A 132 -1.19 -6.63 -20.80
N LEU A 133 -1.62 -6.37 -22.03
CA LEU A 133 -3.01 -6.21 -22.44
C LEU A 133 -3.25 -7.02 -23.70
N GLU A 134 -4.27 -7.87 -23.72
CA GLU A 134 -4.60 -8.80 -24.83
C GLU A 134 -3.41 -9.68 -25.25
N GLY A 135 -2.58 -10.09 -24.28
CA GLY A 135 -1.41 -10.93 -24.51
C GLY A 135 -0.19 -10.20 -25.09
N LEU A 136 -0.27 -8.89 -25.30
CA LEU A 136 0.83 -8.08 -25.82
C LEU A 136 1.41 -7.19 -24.70
N PRO A 137 2.73 -6.93 -24.70
CA PRO A 137 3.34 -5.98 -23.80
C PRO A 137 2.69 -4.60 -23.91
N ILE A 138 2.47 -3.95 -22.76
CA ILE A 138 1.88 -2.62 -22.73
C ILE A 138 2.96 -1.57 -22.99
N GLY A 139 2.86 -0.94 -24.17
CA GLY A 139 3.64 0.24 -24.48
C GLY A 139 3.18 1.46 -23.66
N ARG A 140 4.05 2.46 -23.58
CA ARG A 140 3.88 3.70 -22.79
C ARG A 140 2.49 4.35 -22.95
N PHE A 141 1.94 4.36 -24.17
CA PHE A 141 0.65 5.00 -24.48
C PHE A 141 -0.58 4.24 -23.95
N ARG A 142 -0.45 2.94 -23.66
CA ARG A 142 -1.56 2.12 -23.17
C ARG A 142 -1.53 1.88 -21.65
N ARG A 143 -0.47 2.27 -20.95
CA ARG A 143 -0.37 2.15 -19.48
C ARG A 143 -1.53 2.83 -18.76
N PRO A 144 -1.97 4.03 -19.15
CA PRO A 144 -3.11 4.70 -18.51
C PRO A 144 -4.42 3.92 -18.52
N VAL A 145 -4.57 2.90 -19.36
CA VAL A 145 -5.78 2.04 -19.38
C VAL A 145 -6.07 1.41 -18.03
N PHE A 146 -5.02 1.05 -17.27
CA PHE A 146 -5.18 0.47 -15.94
C PHE A 146 -5.16 1.52 -14.82
N SER A 147 -4.72 2.73 -15.11
CA SER A 147 -4.53 3.77 -14.10
C SER A 147 -5.84 4.46 -13.79
N TRP A 148 -6.12 4.61 -12.50
CA TRP A 148 -7.26 5.36 -12.03
C TRP A 148 -6.78 6.38 -10.99
N TYR A 149 -6.76 7.67 -11.36
CA TYR A 149 -6.15 8.74 -10.57
C TYR A 149 -6.86 10.07 -10.79
N GLY A 150 -6.58 11.04 -9.94
CA GLY A 150 -7.20 12.36 -9.98
C GLY A 150 -8.70 12.30 -9.78
N ASP A 151 -9.45 12.98 -10.64
CA ASP A 151 -10.91 13.11 -10.57
C ASP A 151 -11.64 12.14 -11.54
N MET A 152 -11.00 11.02 -11.90
CA MET A 152 -11.60 10.03 -12.79
C MET A 152 -12.78 9.33 -12.13
N ASP A 153 -13.90 9.24 -12.86
CA ASP A 153 -15.05 8.47 -12.40
C ASP A 153 -14.77 6.97 -12.42
N LEU A 154 -15.10 6.29 -11.31
CA LEU A 154 -14.85 4.86 -11.16
C LEU A 154 -15.68 4.01 -12.14
N GLY A 155 -16.97 4.30 -12.29
CA GLY A 155 -17.88 3.50 -13.11
C GLY A 155 -17.43 3.39 -14.56
N PRO A 156 -17.19 4.49 -15.28
CA PRO A 156 -16.66 4.46 -16.65
C PRO A 156 -15.31 3.74 -16.77
N HIS A 157 -14.42 3.90 -15.79
CA HIS A 157 -13.12 3.21 -15.79
C HIS A 157 -13.27 1.70 -15.63
N VAL A 158 -14.11 1.24 -14.68
CA VAL A 158 -14.43 -0.19 -14.53
C VAL A 158 -15.01 -0.75 -15.83
N TRP A 159 -15.96 -0.04 -16.44
CA TRP A 159 -16.57 -0.46 -17.70
C TRP A 159 -15.54 -0.57 -18.83
N ALA A 160 -14.64 0.40 -18.94
CA ALA A 160 -13.56 0.37 -19.93
C ALA A 160 -12.61 -0.83 -19.72
N LEU A 161 -12.27 -1.16 -18.47
CA LEU A 161 -11.45 -2.33 -18.18
C LEU A 161 -12.14 -3.65 -18.50
N LEU A 162 -13.44 -3.78 -18.25
CA LEU A 162 -14.21 -4.99 -18.54
C LEU A 162 -14.36 -5.31 -20.03
N GLN A 163 -14.06 -4.36 -20.91
CA GLN A 163 -14.05 -4.59 -22.36
C GLN A 163 -12.83 -5.39 -22.84
N TRP A 164 -11.78 -5.44 -22.04
CA TRP A 164 -10.58 -6.21 -22.34
C TRP A 164 -10.70 -7.65 -21.81
N LYS A 165 -10.29 -8.61 -22.61
CA LYS A 165 -10.42 -10.04 -22.28
C LYS A 165 -9.25 -10.57 -21.46
N ARG A 166 -8.07 -9.99 -21.65
CA ARG A 166 -6.84 -10.45 -20.99
C ARG A 166 -5.98 -9.28 -20.53
N SER A 167 -5.56 -9.36 -19.30
CA SER A 167 -4.54 -8.46 -18.74
C SER A 167 -3.59 -9.27 -17.85
N ARG A 168 -2.36 -8.80 -17.72
CA ARG A 168 -1.39 -9.35 -16.77
C ARG A 168 -0.90 -8.24 -15.87
N ALA A 169 -0.92 -8.54 -14.58
CA ALA A 169 -0.24 -7.78 -13.55
C ALA A 169 0.93 -8.60 -13.04
N THR A 170 2.11 -8.02 -13.00
CA THR A 170 3.31 -8.64 -12.43
C THR A 170 3.64 -7.97 -11.10
N VAL A 171 3.83 -8.80 -10.08
CA VAL A 171 4.18 -8.38 -8.72
C VAL A 171 5.56 -8.92 -8.38
N VAL A 172 6.46 -8.04 -7.95
CA VAL A 172 7.81 -8.39 -7.51
C VAL A 172 7.99 -7.95 -6.06
N LEU A 173 8.42 -8.90 -5.21
CA LEU A 173 8.83 -8.63 -3.85
C LEU A 173 10.35 -8.42 -3.85
N HIS A 174 10.80 -7.28 -3.32
CA HIS A 174 12.22 -6.94 -3.23
C HIS A 174 12.79 -7.32 -1.87
N ASP A 175 14.12 -7.31 -1.74
CA ASP A 175 14.78 -7.58 -0.47
C ASP A 175 14.30 -6.58 0.60
N PRO A 176 13.87 -7.07 1.77
CA PRO A 176 13.35 -6.22 2.82
C PRO A 176 14.49 -5.42 3.47
N PRO A 177 14.41 -4.08 3.52
CA PRO A 177 15.39 -3.28 4.23
C PRO A 177 15.25 -3.47 5.74
N ASP A 178 16.37 -3.58 6.46
CA ASP A 178 16.36 -3.53 7.92
C ASP A 178 16.15 -2.07 8.40
N PRO A 179 15.02 -1.73 9.04
CA PRO A 179 14.76 -0.37 9.50
C PRO A 179 15.80 0.16 10.50
N ALA A 180 16.52 -0.73 11.20
CA ALA A 180 17.55 -0.34 12.16
C ALA A 180 18.79 0.29 11.49
N LEU A 181 19.05 -0.04 10.23
CA LEU A 181 20.20 0.48 9.48
C LEU A 181 19.99 1.91 8.94
N PHE A 182 18.78 2.45 9.05
CA PHE A 182 18.47 3.77 8.51
C PHE A 182 18.46 4.84 9.61
N PRO A 183 19.08 6.02 9.38
CA PRO A 183 19.18 7.09 10.37
C PRO A 183 17.81 7.71 10.68
N SER A 184 16.85 7.59 9.75
CA SER A 184 15.52 8.16 9.92
C SER A 184 14.47 7.40 9.10
N ARG A 185 13.19 7.55 9.49
CA ARG A 185 12.06 7.07 8.69
C ARG A 185 11.99 7.69 7.28
N LYS A 186 12.57 8.89 7.09
CA LYS A 186 12.64 9.55 5.79
C LYS A 186 13.64 8.83 4.88
N ALA A 187 14.80 8.45 5.41
CA ALA A 187 15.80 7.66 4.68
C ALA A 187 15.27 6.27 4.34
N LEU A 188 14.57 5.62 5.26
CA LEU A 188 13.92 4.32 5.02
C LEU A 188 12.84 4.42 3.93
N ALA A 189 11.98 5.44 3.99
CA ALA A 189 10.94 5.68 2.99
C ALA A 189 11.53 5.91 1.59
N GLN A 190 12.61 6.69 1.52
CA GLN A 190 13.31 6.96 0.26
C GLN A 190 13.90 5.67 -0.31
N ALA A 191 14.69 4.92 0.45
CA ALA A 191 15.31 3.69 -0.01
C ALA A 191 14.27 2.64 -0.45
N THR A 192 13.19 2.50 0.32
CA THR A 192 12.08 1.61 -0.02
C THR A 192 11.40 2.05 -1.33
N GLY A 193 11.15 3.35 -1.48
CA GLY A 193 10.56 3.92 -2.70
C GLY A 193 11.45 3.75 -3.92
N GLU A 194 12.77 3.91 -3.78
CA GLU A 194 13.75 3.69 -4.85
C GLU A 194 13.78 2.23 -5.29
N ALA A 195 13.74 1.26 -4.35
CA ALA A 195 13.68 -0.16 -4.67
C ALA A 195 12.41 -0.50 -5.47
N VAL A 196 11.24 0.01 -5.03
CA VAL A 196 9.97 -0.19 -5.73
C VAL A 196 9.99 0.49 -7.10
N ALA A 197 10.53 1.70 -7.20
CA ALA A 197 10.60 2.42 -8.47
C ALA A 197 11.51 1.71 -9.48
N HIS A 198 12.64 1.17 -9.02
CA HIS A 198 13.58 0.41 -9.86
C HIS A 198 12.92 -0.86 -10.40
N GLY A 199 12.35 -1.70 -9.54
CA GLY A 199 11.65 -2.91 -9.98
C GLY A 199 10.46 -2.61 -10.90
N ALA A 200 9.68 -1.58 -10.61
CA ALA A 200 8.61 -1.16 -11.51
C ALA A 200 9.13 -0.66 -12.86
N ALA A 201 10.32 -0.02 -12.91
CA ALA A 201 10.93 0.41 -14.17
C ALA A 201 11.42 -0.78 -15.00
N GLU A 202 12.03 -1.79 -14.38
CA GLU A 202 12.44 -3.03 -15.04
C GLU A 202 11.27 -3.78 -15.66
N LEU A 203 10.15 -3.89 -14.94
CA LEU A 203 8.93 -4.54 -15.44
C LEU A 203 8.25 -3.80 -16.59
N ARG A 204 8.60 -2.53 -16.81
CA ARG A 204 8.03 -1.68 -17.89
C ARG A 204 8.86 -1.68 -19.17
N GLN A 205 9.99 -2.33 -19.19
CA GLN A 205 10.84 -2.51 -20.38
C GLN A 205 10.25 -3.59 -21.28
#